data_a7439bd638c22bdf314c564d21ef44ac
#
_entry.id   a7439bd638c22bdf314c564d21ef44ac
#
_cell.length_a   1.000
_cell.length_b   1.000
_cell.length_c   1.000
_cell.angle_alpha   90.00
_cell.angle_beta   90.00
_cell.angle_gamma   90.00
#
_symmetry.space_group_name_H-M   'P 1'
#
loop_
_entity.id
_entity.type
_entity.pdbx_description
1 polymer ?
#
loop_
_entity_poly.entity_id
_entity_poly.type
_entity_poly.pdbx_seq_one_letter_code
_entity_poly.pdbx_strand_id
1 'polypeptide(L)'
;TETLNGDNMKGFYSADGATYLYRDGHEYLDIFPLWDWRKLPGVTAFATDAPMPVVKGDRPRNSSDFVGGLSDGRQGMAVMDLDRTGLRARKAWIFTDRFVLCLGAGIQADSSLAVTTAIEQCHRHGDLFVLLPGEHWKTAEDTVTASGKEVRFHHNGVGYITWGDGLRATATTERRTGDWHDVMQMYPEGTTVSGNVVQLCLNHGTTPRNASYRYVILPDADREQTADFDLGTIRVLRNDRTAQAVLLADGSCWLAASEPATLTLPDGTVVKATTPGIYRIAKGIDGNYTALWTSPSRQHTQAELSIGVQTLKLTDTYHYTNNE
;
A
#
# COMPACT_ATOMS: atom_id res chain seq x y z
N THR A 1 12.72 0.02 13.14
CA THR A 1 12.23 1.19 13.89
C THR A 1 13.01 1.32 15.17
N GLU A 2 13.83 2.36 15.27
CA GLU A 2 14.65 2.59 16.44
C GLU A 2 14.14 3.80 17.20
N THR A 3 13.59 3.55 18.36
CA THR A 3 13.24 4.61 19.32
C THR A 3 14.18 4.63 20.52
N LEU A 4 15.32 3.88 20.43
CA LEU A 4 16.11 3.55 21.60
C LEU A 4 17.17 4.57 21.95
N ASN A 5 17.67 5.30 20.97
CA ASN A 5 18.84 6.18 21.11
C ASN A 5 18.52 7.67 20.95
N GLY A 6 17.25 8.05 20.91
CA GLY A 6 16.85 9.42 20.68
C GLY A 6 16.90 9.89 19.22
N ASP A 7 17.29 9.02 18.28
CA ASP A 7 17.43 9.39 16.86
C ASP A 7 16.12 9.29 16.07
N ASN A 8 15.15 8.52 16.58
CA ASN A 8 13.86 8.35 15.93
C ASN A 8 12.77 8.03 16.96
N MET A 9 12.34 9.05 17.69
CA MET A 9 11.37 8.90 18.79
C MET A 9 9.96 8.53 18.33
N LYS A 10 9.60 8.83 17.08
CA LYS A 10 8.23 8.65 16.56
C LYS A 10 8.11 7.55 15.50
N GLY A 11 9.21 6.93 15.05
CA GLY A 11 9.27 6.02 13.89
C GLY A 11 8.70 4.62 14.10
N PHE A 12 7.84 4.38 15.09
CA PHE A 12 7.28 3.05 15.41
C PHE A 12 6.62 2.37 14.19
N TYR A 13 5.88 3.12 13.38
CA TYR A 13 5.14 2.61 12.22
C TYR A 13 5.90 2.70 10.89
N SER A 14 7.14 3.22 10.86
CA SER A 14 7.89 3.44 9.60
C SER A 14 8.14 2.17 8.79
N ALA A 15 8.13 1.01 9.43
CA ALA A 15 8.33 -0.29 8.79
C ALA A 15 7.01 -1.01 8.42
N ASP A 16 5.84 -0.38 8.58
CA ASP A 16 4.54 -1.04 8.41
C ASP A 16 3.96 -0.81 7.00
N GLY A 17 4.83 -0.85 5.99
CA GLY A 17 4.46 -0.70 4.59
C GLY A 17 4.29 0.75 4.17
N ALA A 18 5.17 1.64 4.64
CA ALA A 18 5.21 3.02 4.18
C ALA A 18 5.51 3.09 2.67
N THR A 19 4.86 4.02 1.99
CA THR A 19 4.91 4.19 0.54
C THR A 19 5.04 5.67 0.23
N TYR A 20 6.26 6.13 -0.06
CA TYR A 20 6.55 7.53 -0.36
C TYR A 20 6.65 7.75 -1.86
N LEU A 21 6.07 8.84 -2.35
CA LEU A 21 6.17 9.27 -3.72
C LEU A 21 6.92 10.62 -3.79
N TYR A 22 8.10 10.59 -4.39
CA TYR A 22 8.90 11.78 -4.64
C TYR A 22 8.78 12.18 -6.11
N ARG A 23 8.42 13.44 -6.37
CA ARG A 23 8.44 14.07 -7.69
C ARG A 23 9.62 15.02 -7.83
N ASP A 24 9.75 15.94 -6.89
CA ASP A 24 10.82 16.93 -6.89
C ASP A 24 11.61 16.99 -5.56
N GLY A 25 11.15 16.24 -4.55
CA GLY A 25 11.79 16.16 -3.23
C GLY A 25 11.23 17.13 -2.19
N HIS A 26 10.34 18.03 -2.56
CA HIS A 26 9.74 18.98 -1.63
C HIS A 26 8.52 18.43 -0.91
N GLU A 27 7.99 17.29 -1.33
CA GLU A 27 6.80 16.66 -0.75
C GLU A 27 6.96 16.39 0.74
N TYR A 28 8.16 15.98 1.15
CA TYR A 28 8.46 15.55 2.53
C TYR A 28 9.63 16.27 3.17
N LEU A 29 10.15 17.34 2.56
CA LEU A 29 11.27 18.08 3.11
C LEU A 29 10.88 18.73 4.46
N ASP A 30 11.62 18.42 5.54
CA ASP A 30 11.38 18.91 6.90
C ASP A 30 9.98 18.63 7.48
N ILE A 31 9.25 17.65 6.95
CA ILE A 31 7.87 17.35 7.34
C ILE A 31 7.77 16.55 8.64
N PHE A 32 8.82 15.88 9.10
CA PHE A 32 8.76 14.93 10.21
C PHE A 32 8.15 15.50 11.50
N PRO A 33 8.42 16.74 11.92
CA PRO A 33 7.74 17.34 13.07
C PRO A 33 6.23 17.54 12.88
N LEU A 34 5.77 17.62 11.62
CA LEU A 34 4.39 17.88 11.25
C LEU A 34 3.57 16.60 11.03
N TRP A 35 4.24 15.43 10.93
CA TRP A 35 3.54 14.17 10.65
C TRP A 35 2.69 13.68 11.82
N ASP A 36 1.50 13.20 11.49
CA ASP A 36 0.85 12.14 12.28
C ASP A 36 1.54 10.82 11.95
N TRP A 37 2.43 10.37 12.82
CA TRP A 37 3.28 9.21 12.62
C TRP A 37 2.52 7.88 12.59
N ARG A 38 1.20 7.88 12.87
CA ARG A 38 0.30 6.74 12.65
C ARG A 38 -0.30 6.73 11.25
N LYS A 39 -0.17 7.83 10.53
CA LYS A 39 -0.73 8.03 9.19
C LYS A 39 0.35 8.32 8.15
N LEU A 40 1.51 7.69 8.29
CA LEU A 40 2.53 7.72 7.23
C LEU A 40 1.94 7.15 5.93
N PRO A 41 2.27 7.72 4.76
CA PRO A 41 1.76 7.23 3.48
C PRO A 41 1.89 5.71 3.35
N GLY A 42 0.82 5.03 2.99
CA GLY A 42 0.76 3.57 2.87
C GLY A 42 0.49 2.82 4.17
N VAL A 43 0.70 3.40 5.35
CA VAL A 43 0.61 2.68 6.63
C VAL A 43 -0.84 2.42 7.04
N THR A 44 -1.09 1.21 7.56
CA THR A 44 -2.34 0.82 8.22
C THR A 44 -2.09 0.78 9.72
N ALA A 45 -2.81 1.58 10.51
CA ALA A 45 -2.60 1.72 11.94
C ALA A 45 -3.89 2.03 12.70
N PHE A 46 -3.82 1.90 14.03
CA PHE A 46 -4.88 2.38 14.91
C PHE A 46 -4.93 3.91 14.93
N ALA A 47 -6.13 4.46 14.79
CA ALA A 47 -6.39 5.88 14.96
C ALA A 47 -6.60 6.17 16.46
N THR A 48 -5.67 6.88 17.07
CA THR A 48 -5.71 7.26 18.50
C THR A 48 -4.79 8.45 18.75
N ASP A 49 -5.15 9.28 19.71
CA ASP A 49 -4.36 10.41 20.19
C ASP A 49 -3.37 10.03 21.31
N ALA A 50 -3.30 8.74 21.66
CA ALA A 50 -2.33 8.26 22.65
C ALA A 50 -0.88 8.59 22.20
N PRO A 51 0.06 8.81 23.12
CA PRO A 51 1.47 9.01 22.76
C PRO A 51 1.99 7.89 21.87
N MET A 52 2.96 8.20 21.00
CA MET A 52 3.61 7.17 20.17
C MET A 52 4.26 6.12 21.06
N PRO A 53 4.19 4.82 20.68
CA PRO A 53 4.84 3.79 21.46
C PRO A 53 6.36 4.00 21.50
N VAL A 54 6.91 4.12 22.71
CA VAL A 54 8.36 4.13 22.93
C VAL A 54 8.77 2.73 23.32
N VAL A 55 9.62 2.11 22.50
CA VAL A 55 10.09 0.76 22.72
C VAL A 55 11.52 0.80 23.25
N LYS A 56 11.71 0.36 24.48
CA LYS A 56 13.02 0.13 25.09
C LYS A 56 13.26 -1.39 25.13
N GLY A 57 14.33 -1.87 24.51
CA GLY A 57 14.66 -3.29 24.46
C GLY A 57 14.01 -4.05 23.31
N ASP A 58 13.47 -5.23 23.56
CA ASP A 58 12.82 -6.04 22.52
C ASP A 58 11.59 -5.36 21.93
N ARG A 59 11.57 -5.25 20.61
CA ARG A 59 10.51 -4.55 19.88
C ARG A 59 9.43 -5.54 19.50
N PRO A 60 8.15 -5.10 19.45
CA PRO A 60 7.12 -5.87 18.79
C PRO A 60 7.51 -6.04 17.31
N ARG A 61 7.96 -7.22 16.94
CA ARG A 61 8.28 -7.57 15.56
C ARG A 61 7.01 -7.95 14.83
N ASN A 62 7.03 -7.81 13.52
CA ASN A 62 6.03 -8.46 12.68
C ASN A 62 6.16 -9.98 12.85
N SER A 63 5.06 -10.68 13.09
CA SER A 63 5.07 -12.14 13.28
C SER A 63 5.10 -12.89 11.95
N SER A 64 4.77 -12.22 10.83
CA SER A 64 4.82 -12.83 9.50
C SER A 64 6.17 -12.59 8.82
N ASP A 65 6.65 -13.59 8.11
CA ASP A 65 7.82 -13.56 7.25
C ASP A 65 7.45 -13.35 5.75
N PHE A 66 6.16 -13.24 5.42
CA PHE A 66 5.70 -13.03 4.06
C PHE A 66 5.86 -11.57 3.64
N VAL A 67 7.11 -11.18 3.42
CA VAL A 67 7.52 -9.83 3.00
C VAL A 67 8.56 -9.94 1.89
N GLY A 68 8.29 -9.34 0.73
CA GLY A 68 9.21 -9.40 -0.40
C GLY A 68 8.65 -8.78 -1.67
N GLY A 69 9.31 -9.03 -2.78
CA GLY A 69 8.90 -8.50 -4.08
C GLY A 69 9.40 -9.35 -5.24
N LEU A 70 8.75 -9.19 -6.39
CA LEU A 70 9.10 -9.79 -7.67
C LEU A 70 9.02 -8.73 -8.74
N SER A 71 10.02 -8.67 -9.63
CA SER A 71 10.03 -7.77 -10.78
C SER A 71 10.39 -8.54 -12.04
N ASP A 72 9.82 -8.12 -13.17
CA ASP A 72 10.22 -8.57 -14.51
C ASP A 72 11.18 -7.59 -15.21
N GLY A 73 11.67 -6.59 -14.45
CA GLY A 73 12.55 -5.54 -14.94
C GLY A 73 11.82 -4.29 -15.44
N ARG A 74 10.50 -4.33 -15.62
CA ARG A 74 9.66 -3.20 -16.05
C ARG A 74 8.50 -2.95 -15.08
N GLN A 75 7.85 -4.01 -14.66
CA GLN A 75 6.80 -4.01 -13.66
C GLN A 75 7.25 -4.78 -12.44
N GLY A 76 6.55 -4.62 -11.33
CA GLY A 76 6.84 -5.36 -10.13
C GLY A 76 5.68 -5.43 -9.17
N MET A 77 5.75 -6.41 -8.27
CA MET A 77 4.84 -6.55 -7.16
C MET A 77 5.64 -6.66 -5.87
N ALA A 78 5.34 -5.82 -4.89
CA ALA A 78 5.81 -5.96 -3.52
C ALA A 78 4.66 -6.40 -2.62
N VAL A 79 4.98 -7.17 -1.58
CA VAL A 79 3.99 -7.65 -0.61
C VAL A 79 4.50 -7.52 0.81
N MET A 80 3.57 -7.33 1.73
CA MET A 80 3.83 -7.35 3.15
C MET A 80 2.62 -7.91 3.89
N ASP A 81 2.82 -8.95 4.66
CA ASP A 81 1.83 -9.43 5.62
C ASP A 81 2.14 -8.79 6.99
N LEU A 82 1.33 -7.82 7.39
CA LEU A 82 1.42 -7.15 8.68
C LEU A 82 0.67 -7.97 9.72
N ASP A 83 1.36 -8.40 10.77
CA ASP A 83 0.79 -9.02 11.96
C ASP A 83 1.57 -8.55 13.19
N ARG A 84 1.11 -7.45 13.78
CA ARG A 84 1.81 -6.81 14.89
C ARG A 84 0.83 -6.06 15.81
N THR A 85 1.05 -6.18 17.11
CA THR A 85 0.30 -5.42 18.13
C THR A 85 -1.21 -5.55 18.06
N GLY A 86 -1.74 -6.73 17.66
CA GLY A 86 -3.17 -6.98 17.52
C GLY A 86 -3.81 -6.38 16.26
N LEU A 87 -2.99 -5.90 15.31
CA LEU A 87 -3.42 -5.45 14.00
C LEU A 87 -2.83 -6.34 12.92
N ARG A 88 -3.69 -6.83 12.03
CA ARG A 88 -3.32 -7.63 10.86
C ARG A 88 -3.80 -6.95 9.60
N ALA A 89 -2.97 -6.99 8.57
CA ALA A 89 -3.31 -6.53 7.22
C ALA A 89 -2.39 -7.18 6.20
N ARG A 90 -2.95 -7.68 5.12
CA ARG A 90 -2.19 -8.12 3.96
C ARG A 90 -2.12 -7.00 2.95
N LYS A 91 -0.92 -6.65 2.52
CA LYS A 91 -0.66 -5.49 1.66
C LYS A 91 0.10 -5.93 0.41
N ALA A 92 -0.30 -5.36 -0.73
CA ALA A 92 0.42 -5.53 -1.99
C ALA A 92 0.46 -4.21 -2.76
N TRP A 93 1.57 -4.00 -3.44
CA TRP A 93 1.81 -2.88 -4.34
C TRP A 93 2.19 -3.43 -5.70
N ILE A 94 1.47 -3.04 -6.72
CA ILE A 94 1.79 -3.38 -8.12
C ILE A 94 2.30 -2.11 -8.80
N PHE A 95 3.57 -2.13 -9.18
CA PHE A 95 4.25 -1.02 -9.83
C PHE A 95 4.23 -1.23 -11.33
N THR A 96 3.76 -0.22 -12.05
CA THR A 96 3.76 -0.18 -13.51
C THR A 96 4.48 1.09 -13.99
N ASP A 97 4.63 1.27 -15.29
CA ASP A 97 5.17 2.50 -15.88
C ASP A 97 4.20 3.70 -15.82
N ARG A 98 2.95 3.50 -15.39
CA ARG A 98 1.91 4.53 -15.39
C ARG A 98 1.29 4.80 -14.03
N PHE A 99 1.26 3.80 -13.14
CA PHE A 99 0.61 3.90 -11.84
C PHE A 99 1.17 2.91 -10.84
N VAL A 100 0.89 3.16 -9.57
CA VAL A 100 1.06 2.18 -8.50
C VAL A 100 -0.32 1.79 -7.98
N LEU A 101 -0.66 0.51 -8.10
CA LEU A 101 -1.87 -0.04 -7.49
C LEU A 101 -1.53 -0.56 -6.09
N CYS A 102 -2.27 -0.10 -5.09
CA CYS A 102 -2.14 -0.50 -3.70
C CYS A 102 -3.37 -1.30 -3.26
N LEU A 103 -3.13 -2.50 -2.75
CA LEU A 103 -4.16 -3.39 -2.24
C LEU A 103 -3.94 -3.66 -0.76
N GLY A 104 -5.03 -3.73 -0.01
CA GLY A 104 -5.04 -4.23 1.35
C GLY A 104 -6.22 -5.15 1.59
N ALA A 105 -6.01 -6.22 2.34
CA ALA A 105 -7.04 -7.20 2.64
C ALA A 105 -6.83 -7.85 4.01
N GLY A 106 -7.85 -8.55 4.49
CA GLY A 106 -7.78 -9.24 5.77
C GLY A 106 -7.48 -8.30 6.94
N ILE A 107 -7.87 -7.02 6.83
CA ILE A 107 -7.64 -6.05 7.90
C ILE A 107 -8.51 -6.45 9.08
N GLN A 108 -7.83 -6.78 10.16
CA GLN A 108 -8.44 -7.24 11.41
C GLN A 108 -7.74 -6.57 12.59
N ALA A 109 -8.52 -6.18 13.57
CA ALA A 109 -8.02 -5.59 14.80
C ALA A 109 -8.67 -6.22 16.03
N ASP A 110 -7.84 -6.51 17.04
CA ASP A 110 -8.26 -7.03 18.33
C ASP A 110 -8.45 -5.89 19.37
N SER A 111 -8.75 -4.68 18.90
CA SER A 111 -8.96 -3.47 19.70
C SER A 111 -10.24 -2.77 19.28
N SER A 112 -10.86 -2.02 20.20
CA SER A 112 -12.00 -1.14 19.92
C SER A 112 -11.62 0.17 19.21
N LEU A 113 -10.33 0.43 19.02
CA LEU A 113 -9.86 1.59 18.29
C LEU A 113 -10.21 1.50 16.81
N ALA A 114 -10.48 2.64 16.19
CA ALA A 114 -10.63 2.69 14.73
C ALA A 114 -9.30 2.36 14.03
N VAL A 115 -9.41 1.77 12.86
CA VAL A 115 -8.26 1.45 11.99
C VAL A 115 -8.33 2.28 10.72
N THR A 116 -7.22 2.90 10.33
CA THR A 116 -7.11 3.66 9.09
C THR A 116 -5.93 3.18 8.26
N THR A 117 -6.03 3.34 6.95
CA THR A 117 -4.88 3.26 6.03
C THR A 117 -4.66 4.63 5.42
N ALA A 118 -3.49 5.22 5.63
CA ALA A 118 -3.12 6.45 4.97
C ALA A 118 -2.77 6.18 3.50
N ILE A 119 -3.34 6.98 2.60
CA ILE A 119 -2.96 6.99 1.19
C ILE A 119 -1.75 7.91 1.01
N GLU A 120 -1.84 9.12 1.60
CA GLU A 120 -0.81 10.15 1.51
C GLU A 120 -0.80 11.05 2.76
N GLN A 121 0.37 11.56 3.10
CA GLN A 121 0.53 12.67 4.05
C GLN A 121 1.79 13.46 3.68
N CYS A 122 1.63 14.59 3.01
CA CYS A 122 2.71 15.41 2.47
C CYS A 122 2.48 16.90 2.70
N HIS A 123 3.47 17.74 2.37
CA HIS A 123 3.28 19.18 2.33
C HIS A 123 2.20 19.58 1.33
N ARG A 124 1.40 20.57 1.70
CA ARG A 124 0.41 21.17 0.79
C ARG A 124 1.09 22.11 -0.20
N HIS A 125 1.19 21.68 -1.45
CA HIS A 125 1.61 22.49 -2.59
C HIS A 125 0.42 22.74 -3.51
N GLY A 126 -0.30 23.86 -3.27
CA GLY A 126 -1.55 24.18 -3.95
C GLY A 126 -2.79 23.54 -3.31
N ASP A 127 -3.86 23.43 -4.07
CA ASP A 127 -5.13 22.91 -3.57
C ASP A 127 -5.21 21.39 -3.64
N LEU A 128 -5.88 20.81 -2.64
CA LEU A 128 -6.35 19.44 -2.70
C LEU A 128 -7.75 19.42 -3.30
N PHE A 129 -7.95 18.57 -4.29
CA PHE A 129 -9.22 18.41 -4.97
C PHE A 129 -9.83 17.04 -4.72
N VAL A 130 -11.17 17.01 -4.66
CA VAL A 130 -11.97 15.78 -4.50
C VAL A 130 -12.99 15.70 -5.62
N LEU A 131 -13.15 14.54 -6.22
CA LEU A 131 -14.16 14.24 -7.24
C LEU A 131 -14.94 12.98 -6.85
N LEU A 132 -16.26 13.09 -6.80
CA LEU A 132 -17.18 11.98 -6.65
C LEU A 132 -17.85 11.64 -8.00
N PRO A 133 -18.30 10.41 -8.21
CA PRO A 133 -18.96 10.01 -9.45
C PRO A 133 -20.15 10.90 -9.81
N GLY A 134 -20.16 11.44 -11.02
CA GLY A 134 -21.21 12.33 -11.50
C GLY A 134 -21.15 13.78 -10.99
N GLU A 135 -20.11 14.12 -10.23
CA GLU A 135 -19.88 15.47 -9.73
C GLU A 135 -18.74 16.19 -10.49
N HIS A 136 -18.48 17.44 -10.14
CA HIS A 136 -17.31 18.20 -10.57
C HIS A 136 -16.25 18.21 -9.46
N TRP A 137 -15.00 18.49 -9.84
CA TRP A 137 -13.93 18.71 -8.89
C TRP A 137 -14.30 19.81 -7.88
N LYS A 138 -14.12 19.50 -6.60
CA LYS A 138 -14.29 20.46 -5.49
C LYS A 138 -12.97 20.58 -4.76
N THR A 139 -12.62 21.79 -4.33
CA THR A 139 -11.49 22.00 -3.43
C THR A 139 -11.86 21.43 -2.05
N ALA A 140 -10.96 20.65 -1.49
CA ALA A 140 -11.07 20.18 -0.11
C ALA A 140 -10.46 21.22 0.81
N GLU A 141 -11.32 21.96 1.50
CA GLU A 141 -10.94 22.86 2.59
C GLU A 141 -11.18 22.15 3.91
N ASP A 142 -10.25 22.29 4.86
CA ASP A 142 -10.27 21.59 6.16
C ASP A 142 -10.37 20.07 6.00
N THR A 143 -11.44 19.46 6.50
CA THR A 143 -11.67 18.02 6.44
C THR A 143 -12.91 17.70 5.62
N VAL A 144 -12.71 16.91 4.56
CA VAL A 144 -13.79 16.37 3.73
C VAL A 144 -13.86 14.86 3.95
N THR A 145 -15.05 14.37 4.31
CA THR A 145 -15.34 12.93 4.34
C THR A 145 -16.12 12.55 3.10
N ALA A 146 -15.58 11.61 2.35
CA ALA A 146 -16.19 11.07 1.14
C ALA A 146 -16.54 9.60 1.33
N SER A 147 -17.71 9.20 0.84
CA SER A 147 -18.17 7.81 0.86
C SER A 147 -18.85 7.48 -0.46
N GLY A 148 -18.84 6.21 -0.84
CA GLY A 148 -19.45 5.78 -2.09
C GLY A 148 -18.77 4.53 -2.64
N LYS A 149 -18.83 4.38 -3.96
CA LYS A 149 -18.15 3.27 -4.65
C LYS A 149 -16.80 3.67 -5.21
N GLU A 150 -16.58 4.98 -5.38
CA GLU A 150 -15.34 5.54 -5.93
C GLU A 150 -15.14 6.96 -5.41
N VAL A 151 -13.89 7.33 -5.13
CA VAL A 151 -13.48 8.71 -4.82
C VAL A 151 -12.16 8.98 -5.49
N ARG A 152 -12.03 10.11 -6.14
CA ARG A 152 -10.78 10.59 -6.73
C ARG A 152 -10.29 11.82 -6.00
N PHE A 153 -8.99 11.86 -5.76
CA PHE A 153 -8.29 13.02 -5.20
C PHE A 153 -7.20 13.44 -6.17
N HIS A 154 -6.91 14.72 -6.16
CA HIS A 154 -5.77 15.25 -6.91
C HIS A 154 -5.06 16.31 -6.08
N HIS A 155 -3.74 16.19 -5.95
CA HIS A 155 -2.90 17.15 -5.27
C HIS A 155 -1.52 17.19 -5.92
N ASN A 156 -1.03 18.39 -6.20
CA ASN A 156 0.34 18.64 -6.67
C ASN A 156 0.81 17.70 -7.81
N GLY A 157 -0.02 17.56 -8.86
CA GLY A 157 0.30 16.73 -10.03
C GLY A 157 0.29 15.22 -9.74
N VAL A 158 -0.37 14.79 -8.67
CA VAL A 158 -0.59 13.38 -8.36
C VAL A 158 -2.09 13.11 -8.22
N GLY A 159 -2.56 12.10 -8.95
CA GLY A 159 -3.90 11.56 -8.82
C GLY A 159 -3.94 10.39 -7.85
N TYR A 160 -4.99 10.32 -7.05
CA TYR A 160 -5.27 9.18 -6.16
C TYR A 160 -6.71 8.74 -6.40
N ILE A 161 -6.92 7.47 -6.73
CA ILE A 161 -8.25 6.94 -7.01
C ILE A 161 -8.47 5.75 -6.10
N THR A 162 -9.51 5.79 -5.29
CA THR A 162 -9.91 4.67 -4.43
C THR A 162 -11.31 4.22 -4.76
N TRP A 163 -11.54 2.90 -4.77
CA TRP A 163 -12.85 2.33 -5.10
C TRP A 163 -13.12 1.03 -4.37
N GLY A 164 -14.39 0.73 -4.17
CA GLY A 164 -14.88 -0.49 -3.53
C GLY A 164 -16.18 -0.28 -2.78
N ASP A 165 -16.79 -1.37 -2.36
CA ASP A 165 -18.00 -1.32 -1.56
C ASP A 165 -17.69 -0.87 -0.13
N GLY A 166 -18.55 -0.01 0.42
CA GLY A 166 -18.41 0.50 1.79
C GLY A 166 -17.22 1.47 1.98
N LEU A 167 -16.71 2.04 0.89
CA LEU A 167 -15.61 2.98 0.91
C LEU A 167 -15.91 4.19 1.79
N ARG A 168 -14.98 4.50 2.68
CA ARG A 168 -14.97 5.74 3.49
C ARG A 168 -13.57 6.32 3.43
N ALA A 169 -13.45 7.49 2.83
CA ALA A 169 -12.19 8.22 2.69
C ALA A 169 -12.30 9.59 3.36
N THR A 170 -11.20 10.06 3.93
CA THR A 170 -11.07 11.43 4.43
C THR A 170 -9.91 12.11 3.74
N ALA A 171 -10.14 13.36 3.38
CA ALA A 171 -9.13 14.28 2.87
C ALA A 171 -9.05 15.47 3.84
N THR A 172 -7.88 15.76 4.35
CA THR A 172 -7.68 16.85 5.33
C THR A 172 -6.58 17.77 4.83
N THR A 173 -6.81 19.08 4.96
CA THR A 173 -5.80 20.11 4.79
C THR A 173 -5.74 20.92 6.07
N GLU A 174 -4.60 20.97 6.71
CA GLU A 174 -4.45 21.68 7.98
C GLU A 174 -3.05 22.28 8.14
N ARG A 175 -2.98 23.36 8.92
CA ARG A 175 -1.71 23.90 9.36
C ARG A 175 -1.28 23.18 10.64
N ARG A 176 -0.06 22.66 10.63
CA ARG A 176 0.56 21.99 11.77
C ARG A 176 1.83 22.71 12.21
N THR A 177 2.16 22.52 13.47
CA THR A 177 3.44 22.94 14.06
C THR A 177 3.97 21.78 14.89
N GLY A 178 5.26 21.53 14.78
CA GLY A 178 5.94 20.49 15.55
C GLY A 178 7.38 20.86 15.84
N ASP A 179 8.00 20.12 16.72
CA ASP A 179 9.39 20.32 17.15
C ASP A 179 10.26 19.16 16.68
N TRP A 180 11.41 19.46 16.08
CA TRP A 180 12.40 18.46 15.71
C TRP A 180 12.92 17.66 16.91
N HIS A 181 13.01 18.28 18.09
CA HIS A 181 13.41 17.58 19.31
C HIS A 181 12.49 16.41 19.64
N ASP A 182 11.19 16.55 19.40
CA ASP A 182 10.21 15.46 19.58
C ASP A 182 10.43 14.26 18.66
N VAL A 183 11.09 14.46 17.51
CA VAL A 183 11.40 13.41 16.53
C VAL A 183 12.79 12.86 16.78
N MET A 184 13.75 13.75 17.05
CA MET A 184 15.16 13.42 17.19
C MET A 184 15.78 14.30 18.29
N GLN A 185 16.13 13.69 19.40
CA GLN A 185 16.58 14.40 20.61
C GLN A 185 17.92 15.13 20.48
N MET A 186 18.67 14.89 19.38
CA MET A 186 19.89 15.66 19.09
C MET A 186 19.59 17.12 18.69
N TYR A 187 18.39 17.44 18.26
CA TYR A 187 18.01 18.83 18.01
C TYR A 187 17.70 19.53 19.35
N PRO A 188 18.04 20.79 19.51
CA PRO A 188 17.64 21.59 20.71
C PRO A 188 16.10 21.65 20.79
N GLU A 189 15.58 21.66 22.02
CA GLU A 189 14.17 21.97 22.27
C GLU A 189 13.81 23.36 21.70
N GLY A 190 12.62 23.49 21.13
CA GLY A 190 12.16 24.69 20.45
C GLY A 190 12.63 24.82 18.99
N THR A 191 13.24 23.76 18.40
CA THR A 191 13.54 23.72 16.97
C THR A 191 12.26 23.43 16.17
N THR A 192 11.38 24.44 16.11
CA THR A 192 10.02 24.30 15.60
C THR A 192 9.95 24.50 14.11
N VAL A 193 9.06 23.72 13.47
CA VAL A 193 8.65 23.84 12.07
C VAL A 193 7.15 24.01 12.01
N SER A 194 6.67 24.86 11.11
CA SER A 194 5.24 25.00 10.80
C SER A 194 5.01 24.89 9.32
N GLY A 195 3.93 24.19 8.92
CA GLY A 195 3.58 24.01 7.53
C GLY A 195 2.15 23.58 7.35
N ASN A 196 1.67 23.69 6.11
CA ASN A 196 0.37 23.14 5.73
C ASN A 196 0.58 21.71 5.21
N VAL A 197 -0.25 20.79 5.69
CA VAL A 197 -0.17 19.35 5.38
C VAL A 197 -1.47 18.91 4.70
N VAL A 198 -1.32 18.10 3.67
CA VAL A 198 -2.40 17.32 3.08
C VAL A 198 -2.34 15.91 3.65
N GLN A 199 -3.49 15.34 3.98
CA GLN A 199 -3.61 13.97 4.45
C GLN A 199 -4.81 13.29 3.81
N LEU A 200 -4.58 12.10 3.21
CA LEU A 200 -5.61 11.25 2.63
C LEU A 200 -5.63 9.93 3.36
N CYS A 201 -6.79 9.50 3.87
CA CYS A 201 -6.94 8.26 4.62
C CYS A 201 -8.17 7.46 4.19
N LEU A 202 -8.07 6.14 4.28
CA LEU A 202 -9.18 5.20 4.23
C LEU A 202 -9.54 4.78 5.65
N ASN A 203 -10.84 4.76 5.98
CA ASN A 203 -11.33 4.41 7.31
C ASN A 203 -11.98 3.02 7.27
N HIS A 204 -11.47 2.10 8.09
CA HIS A 204 -11.94 0.71 8.19
C HIS A 204 -12.90 0.49 9.35
N GLY A 205 -13.24 1.56 10.10
CA GLY A 205 -14.09 1.48 11.30
C GLY A 205 -13.36 0.94 12.52
N THR A 206 -14.15 0.68 13.56
CA THR A 206 -13.67 0.08 14.81
C THR A 206 -13.77 -1.44 14.72
N THR A 207 -12.78 -2.14 15.29
CA THR A 207 -12.74 -3.61 15.34
C THR A 207 -13.01 -4.26 13.97
N PRO A 208 -12.33 -3.86 12.89
CA PRO A 208 -12.54 -4.46 11.58
C PRO A 208 -12.29 -5.97 11.62
N ARG A 209 -13.08 -6.74 10.84
CA ARG A 209 -13.05 -8.22 10.81
C ARG A 209 -12.86 -8.77 9.41
N ASN A 210 -12.03 -8.31 8.60
CA ASN A 210 -11.77 -8.63 7.19
C ASN A 210 -12.05 -7.44 6.27
N ALA A 211 -11.72 -6.23 6.73
CA ALA A 211 -11.80 -5.08 5.86
C ALA A 211 -10.73 -5.14 4.76
N SER A 212 -10.98 -4.42 3.69
CA SER A 212 -10.08 -4.34 2.55
C SER A 212 -10.05 -2.94 1.95
N TYR A 213 -9.04 -2.66 1.16
CA TYR A 213 -8.95 -1.45 0.35
C TYR A 213 -8.28 -1.72 -0.99
N ARG A 214 -8.49 -0.80 -1.90
CA ARG A 214 -7.76 -0.66 -3.14
C ARG A 214 -7.70 0.81 -3.54
N TYR A 215 -6.54 1.24 -3.95
CA TYR A 215 -6.35 2.56 -4.53
C TYR A 215 -5.21 2.57 -5.54
N VAL A 216 -5.26 3.51 -6.45
CA VAL A 216 -4.22 3.79 -7.43
C VAL A 216 -3.59 5.13 -7.13
N ILE A 217 -2.27 5.21 -7.25
CA ILE A 217 -1.52 6.45 -7.30
C ILE A 217 -1.11 6.68 -8.75
N LEU A 218 -1.41 7.86 -9.29
CA LEU A 218 -1.05 8.31 -10.63
C LEU A 218 0.02 9.40 -10.52
N PRO A 219 1.30 9.06 -10.62
CA PRO A 219 2.36 10.06 -10.66
C PRO A 219 2.24 10.92 -11.92
N ASP A 220 2.58 12.21 -11.81
CA ASP A 220 2.61 13.17 -12.93
C ASP A 220 1.29 13.24 -13.74
N ALA A 221 0.17 13.07 -13.04
CA ALA A 221 -1.16 13.20 -13.63
C ALA A 221 -1.79 14.54 -13.22
N ASP A 222 -2.37 15.23 -14.15
CA ASP A 222 -3.24 16.39 -13.89
C ASP A 222 -4.66 15.94 -13.46
N ARG A 223 -5.55 16.90 -13.21
CA ARG A 223 -6.93 16.63 -12.77
C ARG A 223 -7.76 15.94 -13.84
N GLU A 224 -7.58 16.31 -15.11
CA GLU A 224 -8.30 15.71 -16.23
C GLU A 224 -7.85 14.26 -16.43
N GLN A 225 -6.55 14.01 -16.47
CA GLN A 225 -5.98 12.66 -16.53
C GLN A 225 -6.42 11.81 -15.34
N THR A 226 -6.51 12.42 -14.15
CA THR A 226 -7.01 11.72 -12.95
C THR A 226 -8.51 11.42 -13.06
N ALA A 227 -9.31 12.34 -13.60
CA ALA A 227 -10.75 12.17 -13.81
C ALA A 227 -11.05 11.10 -14.88
N ASP A 228 -10.22 11.02 -15.92
CA ASP A 228 -10.43 10.16 -17.08
C ASP A 228 -9.74 8.81 -16.96
N PHE A 229 -8.98 8.57 -15.88
CA PHE A 229 -8.30 7.29 -15.69
C PHE A 229 -9.30 6.13 -15.67
N ASP A 230 -9.14 5.20 -16.62
CA ASP A 230 -10.00 4.02 -16.75
C ASP A 230 -9.58 2.90 -15.78
N LEU A 231 -10.35 2.74 -14.72
CA LEU A 231 -10.19 1.62 -13.77
C LEU A 231 -10.44 0.25 -14.41
N GLY A 232 -11.08 0.18 -15.58
CA GLY A 232 -11.27 -1.07 -16.34
C GLY A 232 -9.95 -1.68 -16.84
N THR A 233 -8.87 -0.88 -16.87
CA THR A 233 -7.51 -1.36 -17.18
C THR A 233 -6.88 -2.20 -16.06
N ILE A 234 -7.52 -2.23 -14.89
CA ILE A 234 -7.08 -2.94 -13.69
C ILE A 234 -8.19 -3.88 -13.25
N ARG A 235 -8.00 -5.17 -13.43
CA ARG A 235 -8.97 -6.16 -12.98
C ARG A 235 -8.45 -6.87 -11.72
N VAL A 236 -8.94 -6.45 -10.55
CA VAL A 236 -8.66 -7.14 -9.29
C VAL A 236 -9.45 -8.45 -9.29
N LEU A 237 -8.75 -9.57 -9.49
CA LEU A 237 -9.33 -10.91 -9.51
C LEU A 237 -9.57 -11.45 -8.11
N ARG A 238 -8.69 -11.09 -7.18
CA ARG A 238 -8.76 -11.50 -5.78
C ARG A 238 -8.10 -10.46 -4.88
N ASN A 239 -8.70 -10.17 -3.74
CA ASN A 239 -8.11 -9.31 -2.72
C ASN A 239 -8.67 -9.74 -1.35
N ASP A 240 -8.10 -10.79 -0.79
CA ASP A 240 -8.49 -11.38 0.48
C ASP A 240 -7.28 -11.77 1.34
N ARG A 241 -7.54 -12.36 2.50
CA ARG A 241 -6.49 -12.71 3.46
C ARG A 241 -5.47 -13.72 2.94
N THR A 242 -5.82 -14.56 1.98
CA THR A 242 -4.96 -15.65 1.49
C THR A 242 -4.28 -15.33 0.18
N ALA A 243 -4.89 -14.47 -0.65
CA ALA A 243 -4.30 -14.07 -1.91
C ALA A 243 -4.73 -12.68 -2.39
N GLN A 244 -3.85 -12.05 -3.14
CA GLN A 244 -4.10 -10.81 -3.87
C GLN A 244 -3.68 -11.02 -5.32
N ALA A 245 -4.61 -10.81 -6.25
CA ALA A 245 -4.37 -11.08 -7.66
C ALA A 245 -4.97 -9.98 -8.55
N VAL A 246 -4.21 -9.57 -9.54
CA VAL A 246 -4.57 -8.51 -10.49
C VAL A 246 -4.21 -8.93 -11.89
N LEU A 247 -5.13 -8.75 -12.82
CA LEU A 247 -4.89 -8.81 -14.26
C LEU A 247 -4.85 -7.37 -14.80
N LEU A 248 -3.76 -7.02 -15.45
CA LEU A 248 -3.54 -5.72 -16.09
C LEU A 248 -3.97 -5.75 -17.56
N ALA A 249 -4.15 -4.56 -18.16
CA ALA A 249 -4.57 -4.41 -19.54
C ALA A 249 -3.58 -4.99 -20.57
N ASP A 250 -2.29 -5.08 -20.21
CA ASP A 250 -1.27 -5.74 -21.05
C ASP A 250 -1.32 -7.27 -21.01
N GLY A 251 -2.28 -7.84 -20.27
CA GLY A 251 -2.46 -9.28 -20.12
C GLY A 251 -1.58 -9.91 -19.05
N SER A 252 -0.73 -9.15 -18.36
CA SER A 252 0.06 -9.66 -17.23
C SER A 252 -0.84 -9.88 -16.00
N CYS A 253 -0.72 -11.05 -15.36
CA CYS A 253 -1.40 -11.36 -14.12
C CYS A 253 -0.37 -11.45 -13.00
N TRP A 254 -0.57 -10.64 -11.95
CA TRP A 254 0.23 -10.63 -10.74
C TRP A 254 -0.56 -11.28 -9.61
N LEU A 255 0.02 -12.27 -8.96
CA LEU A 255 -0.58 -13.02 -7.86
C LEU A 255 0.40 -13.09 -6.69
N ALA A 256 -0.03 -12.64 -5.53
CA ALA A 256 0.59 -12.95 -4.25
C ALA A 256 -0.31 -13.92 -3.49
N ALA A 257 0.21 -15.07 -3.15
CA ALA A 257 -0.50 -16.11 -2.41
C ALA A 257 0.35 -16.59 -1.22
N SER A 258 -0.17 -16.45 -0.01
CA SER A 258 0.50 -16.95 1.19
C SER A 258 0.14 -18.39 1.52
N GLU A 259 -0.85 -18.91 0.84
CA GLU A 259 -1.37 -20.27 0.91
C GLU A 259 -1.65 -20.74 -0.52
N PRO A 260 -1.80 -22.05 -0.79
CA PRO A 260 -2.23 -22.53 -2.09
C PRO A 260 -3.49 -21.79 -2.58
N ALA A 261 -3.44 -21.30 -3.81
CA ALA A 261 -4.50 -20.45 -4.35
C ALA A 261 -4.98 -20.91 -5.72
N THR A 262 -6.27 -20.73 -5.97
CA THR A 262 -6.88 -20.93 -7.27
C THR A 262 -7.53 -19.63 -7.73
N LEU A 263 -7.30 -19.26 -8.98
CA LEU A 263 -7.91 -18.12 -9.67
C LEU A 263 -8.61 -18.60 -10.94
N THR A 264 -9.61 -17.86 -11.39
CA THR A 264 -10.18 -17.99 -12.72
C THR A 264 -9.96 -16.69 -13.49
N LEU A 265 -9.26 -16.76 -14.59
CA LEU A 265 -9.06 -15.62 -15.49
C LEU A 265 -10.37 -15.33 -16.25
N PRO A 266 -10.52 -14.12 -16.83
CA PRO A 266 -11.76 -13.72 -17.51
C PRO A 266 -12.16 -14.61 -18.70
N ASP A 267 -11.20 -15.27 -19.33
CA ASP A 267 -11.42 -16.21 -20.41
C ASP A 267 -11.80 -17.63 -19.92
N GLY A 268 -12.01 -17.80 -18.62
CA GLY A 268 -12.32 -19.09 -17.99
C GLY A 268 -11.11 -19.96 -17.67
N THR A 269 -9.89 -19.53 -18.01
CA THR A 269 -8.67 -20.27 -17.67
C THR A 269 -8.48 -20.33 -16.16
N VAL A 270 -8.30 -21.53 -15.62
CA VAL A 270 -8.04 -21.75 -14.20
C VAL A 270 -6.54 -21.75 -13.95
N VAL A 271 -6.12 -20.94 -12.98
CA VAL A 271 -4.73 -20.87 -12.47
C VAL A 271 -4.70 -21.48 -11.08
N LYS A 272 -3.82 -22.44 -10.86
CA LYS A 272 -3.60 -23.08 -9.53
C LYS A 272 -2.15 -22.91 -9.11
N ALA A 273 -1.91 -22.12 -8.09
CA ALA A 273 -0.62 -21.97 -7.42
C ALA A 273 -0.62 -22.90 -6.19
N THR A 274 0.20 -23.93 -6.19
CA THR A 274 0.27 -24.91 -5.08
C THR A 274 1.26 -24.53 -4.03
N THR A 275 2.20 -23.65 -4.36
CA THR A 275 3.25 -23.15 -3.44
C THR A 275 3.00 -21.68 -3.11
N PRO A 276 3.12 -21.26 -1.85
CA PRO A 276 3.08 -19.84 -1.49
C PRO A 276 4.15 -19.04 -2.23
N GLY A 277 3.83 -17.80 -2.60
CA GLY A 277 4.78 -16.95 -3.30
C GLY A 277 4.16 -15.78 -4.04
N ILE A 278 5.01 -15.05 -4.74
CA ILE A 278 4.61 -14.03 -5.70
C ILE A 278 4.83 -14.58 -7.09
N TYR A 279 3.83 -14.46 -7.94
CA TYR A 279 3.83 -14.94 -9.33
C TYR A 279 3.55 -13.77 -10.27
N ARG A 280 4.32 -13.72 -11.35
CA ARG A 280 3.99 -12.94 -12.53
C ARG A 280 3.69 -13.91 -13.67
N ILE A 281 2.50 -13.86 -14.23
CA ILE A 281 2.01 -14.77 -15.28
C ILE A 281 1.75 -13.94 -16.53
N ALA A 282 2.21 -14.40 -17.67
CA ALA A 282 1.93 -13.78 -18.96
C ALA A 282 1.61 -14.85 -20.02
N LYS A 283 0.69 -14.50 -20.91
CA LYS A 283 0.33 -15.32 -22.06
C LYS A 283 1.11 -14.86 -23.29
N GLY A 284 1.87 -15.74 -23.91
CA GLY A 284 2.59 -15.45 -25.14
C GLY A 284 1.64 -15.38 -26.36
N ILE A 285 2.16 -14.86 -27.46
CA ILE A 285 1.45 -14.79 -28.75
C ILE A 285 1.14 -16.17 -29.33
N ASP A 286 1.90 -17.18 -28.95
CA ASP A 286 1.71 -18.59 -29.29
C ASP A 286 0.62 -19.29 -28.44
N GLY A 287 0.01 -18.54 -27.50
CA GLY A 287 -1.00 -19.03 -26.57
C GLY A 287 -0.44 -19.71 -25.32
N ASN A 288 0.86 -19.96 -25.25
CA ASN A 288 1.51 -20.55 -24.09
C ASN A 288 1.70 -19.53 -22.96
N TYR A 289 1.64 -20.02 -21.72
CA TYR A 289 1.89 -19.19 -20.55
C TYR A 289 3.35 -19.31 -20.12
N THR A 290 3.88 -18.18 -19.65
CA THR A 290 5.17 -18.08 -18.96
C THR A 290 4.92 -17.51 -17.58
N ALA A 291 5.77 -17.84 -16.62
CA ALA A 291 5.68 -17.26 -15.28
C ALA A 291 7.06 -17.05 -14.66
N LEU A 292 7.14 -16.01 -13.84
CA LEU A 292 8.19 -15.80 -12.82
C LEU A 292 7.59 -16.08 -11.46
N TRP A 293 8.42 -16.49 -10.53
CA TRP A 293 8.00 -16.76 -9.17
C TRP A 293 9.12 -16.47 -8.17
N THR A 294 8.76 -16.05 -6.96
CA THR A 294 9.66 -15.96 -5.82
C THR A 294 8.94 -16.33 -4.51
N SER A 295 9.71 -16.84 -3.53
CA SER A 295 9.25 -17.14 -2.19
C SER A 295 9.60 -15.99 -1.23
N PRO A 296 8.67 -15.09 -0.88
CA PRO A 296 8.96 -13.98 0.06
C PRO A 296 9.46 -14.47 1.43
N SER A 297 8.92 -15.57 1.92
CA SER A 297 9.34 -16.20 3.18
C SER A 297 10.65 -16.98 3.08
N ARG A 298 11.20 -17.17 1.86
CA ARG A 298 12.41 -17.99 1.58
C ARG A 298 12.31 -19.45 2.02
N GLN A 299 11.09 -19.96 2.22
CA GLN A 299 10.85 -21.34 2.66
C GLN A 299 10.87 -22.35 1.49
N HIS A 300 10.74 -21.86 0.27
CA HIS A 300 10.66 -22.68 -0.93
C HIS A 300 11.66 -22.21 -1.99
N THR A 301 12.29 -23.14 -2.68
CA THR A 301 13.21 -22.87 -3.80
C THR A 301 12.58 -23.19 -5.15
N GLN A 302 11.47 -23.89 -5.16
CA GLN A 302 10.72 -24.29 -6.35
C GLN A 302 9.22 -24.17 -6.11
N ALA A 303 8.49 -23.91 -7.19
CA ALA A 303 7.04 -23.89 -7.20
C ALA A 303 6.47 -24.62 -8.42
N GLU A 304 5.23 -25.07 -8.29
CA GLU A 304 4.44 -25.59 -9.40
C GLU A 304 3.23 -24.69 -9.59
N LEU A 305 3.00 -24.31 -10.85
CA LEU A 305 1.90 -23.47 -11.28
C LEU A 305 1.18 -24.15 -12.44
N SER A 306 -0.10 -24.47 -12.26
CA SER A 306 -0.95 -24.99 -13.34
C SER A 306 -1.82 -23.88 -13.91
N ILE A 307 -1.87 -23.77 -15.25
CA ILE A 307 -2.64 -22.75 -15.97
C ILE A 307 -3.41 -23.47 -17.10
N GLY A 308 -4.70 -23.67 -16.92
CA GLY A 308 -5.49 -24.51 -17.82
C GLY A 308 -4.91 -25.93 -17.90
N VAL A 309 -4.44 -26.31 -19.07
CA VAL A 309 -3.80 -27.63 -19.32
C VAL A 309 -2.29 -27.61 -19.17
N GLN A 310 -1.68 -26.45 -19.02
CA GLN A 310 -0.23 -26.27 -18.91
C GLN A 310 0.19 -26.33 -17.44
N THR A 311 1.29 -27.01 -17.15
CA THR A 311 1.93 -27.00 -15.82
C THR A 311 3.38 -26.52 -15.95
N LEU A 312 3.71 -25.50 -15.18
CA LEU A 312 5.04 -24.88 -15.11
C LEU A 312 5.72 -25.28 -13.80
N LYS A 313 6.99 -25.72 -13.91
CA LYS A 313 7.89 -25.86 -12.77
C LYS A 313 8.77 -24.63 -12.72
N LEU A 314 8.74 -23.92 -11.61
CA LEU A 314 9.39 -22.61 -11.45
C LEU A 314 10.48 -22.74 -10.39
N THR A 315 11.60 -22.07 -10.65
CA THR A 315 12.67 -21.89 -9.67
C THR A 315 12.59 -20.46 -9.14
N ASP A 316 13.01 -20.24 -7.90
CA ASP A 316 12.99 -18.90 -7.30
C ASP A 316 13.85 -17.94 -8.13
N THR A 317 13.24 -16.84 -8.59
CA THR A 317 13.89 -15.81 -9.42
C THR A 317 15.07 -15.14 -8.72
N TYR A 318 15.04 -15.08 -7.39
CA TYR A 318 16.08 -14.46 -6.56
C TYR A 318 16.84 -15.50 -5.70
N HIS A 319 17.02 -16.71 -6.22
CA HIS A 319 17.79 -17.73 -5.53
C HIS A 319 19.25 -17.27 -5.38
N TYR A 320 19.58 -16.78 -4.17
CA TYR A 320 20.97 -16.56 -3.79
C TYR A 320 21.59 -17.93 -3.50
N THR A 321 22.45 -18.42 -4.38
CA THR A 321 23.42 -19.43 -3.99
C THR A 321 24.37 -18.74 -3.00
N ASN A 322 24.31 -19.15 -1.72
CA ASN A 322 25.40 -18.86 -0.80
C ASN A 322 26.65 -19.49 -1.42
N ASN A 323 27.46 -18.68 -2.10
CA ASN A 323 28.84 -19.07 -2.36
C ASN A 323 29.52 -19.01 -0.98
N GLU A 324 29.78 -20.19 -0.43
CA GLU A 324 30.66 -20.40 0.72
C GLU A 324 32.05 -19.83 0.46
#